data_2807a0a10836f39d03ada21b79b1e997
#
_entry.id   2807a0a10836f39d03ada21b79b1e997
#
_cell.length_a   1.000
_cell.length_b   1.000
_cell.length_c   1.000
_cell.angle_alpha   90.00
_cell.angle_beta   90.00
_cell.angle_gamma   90.00
#
_symmetry.space_group_name_H-M   'P 1'
#
loop_
_entity.id
_entity.type
_entity.pdbx_description
1 polymer ?
#
loop_
_entity_poly.entity_id
_entity_poly.type
_entity_poly.pdbx_seq_one_letter_code
_entity_poly.pdbx_strand_id
1 'polypeptide(L)'
;MSIFAVNHLCREVLRDHIFRAAMQSAPAKALAPLDLTDDERSALLAGDVGTLYRMGVNSFLMNYLGRFEVCGLNGQIYNERMCAVRVDEIGNPVG
;
A
#
# COMPACT_ATOMS: atom_id res chain seq x y z
N MET A 1 -2.64 11.79 12.43
CA MET A 1 -2.21 11.73 11.03
C MET A 1 -2.22 10.30 10.57
N SER A 2 -3.04 10.04 9.59
CA SER A 2 -3.26 8.68 9.12
C SER A 2 -2.09 8.13 8.31
N ILE A 3 -1.30 9.00 7.68
CA ILE A 3 -0.10 8.55 6.96
C ILE A 3 0.82 7.76 7.90
N PHE A 4 0.92 8.20 9.16
CA PHE A 4 1.68 7.47 10.15
C PHE A 4 1.10 6.06 10.34
N ALA A 5 -0.23 5.94 10.39
CA ALA A 5 -0.89 4.65 10.55
C ALA A 5 -0.65 3.74 9.34
N VAL A 6 -0.67 4.30 8.12
CA VAL A 6 -0.39 3.52 6.91
C VAL A 6 1.05 3.01 6.91
N ASN A 7 2.00 3.87 7.26
CA ASN A 7 3.41 3.44 7.35
C ASN A 7 3.58 2.36 8.41
N HIS A 8 2.90 2.50 9.53
CA HIS A 8 2.96 1.52 10.60
C HIS A 8 2.41 0.16 10.16
N LEU A 9 1.28 0.18 9.46
CA LEU A 9 0.68 -1.08 9.00
C LEU A 9 1.58 -1.78 7.97
N CYS A 10 2.25 -1.04 7.09
CA CYS A 10 3.19 -1.63 6.15
C CYS A 10 4.33 -2.34 6.88
N ARG A 11 4.81 -1.74 7.97
CA ARG A 11 5.83 -2.35 8.81
C ARG A 11 5.31 -3.60 9.50
N GLU A 12 4.04 -3.58 9.95
CA GLU A 12 3.44 -4.74 10.59
C GLU A 12 3.23 -5.90 9.63
N VAL A 13 2.97 -5.61 8.36
CA VAL A 13 2.91 -6.67 7.33
C VAL A 13 4.23 -7.43 7.27
N LEU A 14 5.35 -6.74 7.45
CA LEU A 14 6.66 -7.38 7.46
C LEU A 14 6.88 -8.18 8.76
N ARG A 15 6.53 -7.61 9.89
CA ARG A 15 6.93 -8.12 11.22
C ARG A 15 5.96 -9.14 11.81
N ASP A 16 4.67 -8.97 11.57
CA ASP A 16 3.63 -9.78 12.19
C ASP A 16 2.98 -10.68 11.13
N HIS A 17 3.37 -11.95 11.16
CA HIS A 17 2.85 -12.89 10.16
C HIS A 17 1.36 -13.17 10.31
N ILE A 18 0.80 -12.98 11.51
CA ILE A 18 -0.65 -13.13 11.72
C ILE A 18 -1.39 -11.99 11.05
N PHE A 19 -0.92 -10.76 11.25
CA PHE A 19 -1.50 -9.60 10.58
C PHE A 19 -1.35 -9.71 9.07
N ARG A 20 -0.19 -10.17 8.60
CA ARG A 20 0.07 -10.39 7.19
C ARG A 20 -0.93 -11.36 6.58
N ALA A 21 -1.18 -12.48 7.25
CA ALA A 21 -2.14 -13.47 6.77
C ALA A 21 -3.55 -12.88 6.72
N ALA A 22 -3.92 -12.07 7.70
CA ALA A 22 -5.21 -11.39 7.69
C ALA A 22 -5.33 -10.42 6.52
N MET A 23 -4.26 -9.68 6.22
CA MET A 23 -4.23 -8.75 5.08
C MET A 23 -4.29 -9.48 3.75
N GLN A 24 -3.78 -10.70 3.67
CA GLN A 24 -3.83 -11.52 2.46
C GLN A 24 -5.22 -12.10 2.23
N SER A 25 -5.88 -12.56 3.28
CA SER A 25 -7.14 -13.29 3.16
C SER A 25 -8.38 -12.40 3.35
N ALA A 26 -8.31 -11.41 4.23
CA ALA A 26 -9.46 -10.57 4.55
C ALA A 26 -8.99 -9.14 4.87
N PRO A 27 -8.48 -8.41 3.87
CA PRO A 27 -7.91 -7.07 4.13
C PRO A 27 -8.92 -6.10 4.71
N ALA A 28 -10.19 -6.16 4.31
CA ALA A 28 -11.20 -5.26 4.84
C ALA A 28 -11.36 -5.42 6.36
N LYS A 29 -11.34 -6.67 6.84
CA LYS A 29 -11.44 -6.94 8.28
C LYS A 29 -10.16 -6.52 9.00
N ALA A 30 -9.00 -6.75 8.40
CA ALA A 30 -7.73 -6.38 9.01
C ALA A 30 -7.61 -4.86 9.16
N LEU A 31 -8.14 -4.10 8.20
CA LEU A 31 -8.08 -2.64 8.21
C LEU A 31 -9.15 -1.99 9.08
N ALA A 32 -10.24 -2.70 9.36
CA ALA A 32 -11.40 -2.12 10.05
C ALA A 32 -11.06 -1.41 11.37
N PRO A 33 -10.23 -1.99 12.26
CA PRO A 33 -9.93 -1.34 13.54
C PRO A 33 -8.87 -0.26 13.46
N LEU A 34 -8.27 -0.04 12.30
CA LEU A 34 -7.16 0.92 12.16
C LEU A 34 -7.69 2.33 11.95
N ASP A 35 -6.94 3.30 12.45
CA ASP A 35 -7.27 4.72 12.34
C ASP A 35 -6.81 5.27 10.99
N LEU A 36 -7.57 4.94 9.96
CA LEU A 36 -7.29 5.36 8.59
C LEU A 36 -8.39 6.29 8.10
N THR A 37 -8.03 7.21 7.22
CA THR A 37 -9.05 8.00 6.53
C THR A 37 -9.75 7.10 5.51
N ASP A 38 -10.94 7.52 5.06
CA ASP A 38 -11.69 6.77 4.05
C ASP A 38 -10.87 6.63 2.75
N ASP A 39 -10.16 7.68 2.36
CA ASP A 39 -9.32 7.66 1.16
C ASP A 39 -8.17 6.67 1.29
N GLU A 40 -7.53 6.64 2.45
CA GLU A 40 -6.44 5.70 2.71
C GLU A 40 -6.94 4.26 2.71
N ARG A 41 -8.07 4.04 3.36
CA ARG A 41 -8.69 2.71 3.43
C ARG A 41 -9.06 2.22 2.03
N SER A 42 -9.70 3.09 1.24
CA SER A 42 -10.08 2.75 -0.13
C SER A 42 -8.87 2.44 -1.00
N ALA A 43 -7.82 3.25 -0.90
CA ALA A 43 -6.59 3.03 -1.67
C ALA A 43 -5.91 1.72 -1.29
N LEU A 44 -5.88 1.42 0.02
CA LEU A 44 -5.29 0.16 0.48
C LEU A 44 -6.08 -1.04 -0.02
N LEU A 45 -7.41 -1.00 0.08
CA LEU A 45 -8.24 -2.11 -0.35
C LEU A 45 -8.16 -2.34 -1.86
N ALA A 46 -7.98 -1.28 -2.63
CA ALA A 46 -7.82 -1.37 -4.07
C ALA A 46 -6.39 -1.71 -4.49
N GLY A 47 -5.45 -1.68 -3.56
CA GLY A 47 -4.04 -1.84 -3.88
C GLY A 47 -3.50 -0.68 -4.70
N ASP A 48 -4.06 0.51 -4.51
CA ASP A 48 -3.69 1.70 -5.28
C ASP A 48 -2.49 2.38 -4.65
N VAL A 49 -1.33 1.77 -4.87
CA VAL A 49 -0.08 2.26 -4.29
C VAL A 49 0.32 3.62 -4.84
N GLY A 50 -0.10 3.95 -6.05
CA GLY A 50 0.16 5.27 -6.62
C GLY A 50 -0.45 6.39 -5.81
N THR A 51 -1.72 6.24 -5.44
CA THR A 51 -2.41 7.21 -4.60
C THR A 51 -1.76 7.29 -3.22
N LEU A 52 -1.42 6.15 -2.63
CA LEU A 52 -0.74 6.12 -1.33
C LEU A 52 0.60 6.84 -1.38
N TYR A 53 1.35 6.65 -2.45
CA TYR A 53 2.63 7.34 -2.63
C TYR A 53 2.43 8.86 -2.67
N ARG A 54 1.42 9.31 -3.41
CA ARG A 54 1.11 10.75 -3.51
C ARG A 54 0.65 11.34 -2.19
N MET A 55 0.05 10.53 -1.33
CA MET A 55 -0.35 10.94 0.02
C MET A 55 0.84 11.09 0.96
N GLY A 56 2.01 10.59 0.58
CA GLY A 56 3.22 10.69 1.38
C GLY A 56 3.61 9.40 2.09
N VAL A 57 2.98 8.28 1.75
CA VAL A 57 3.35 6.99 2.33
C VAL A 57 4.78 6.63 1.89
N ASN A 58 5.57 6.12 2.82
CA ASN A 58 6.94 5.74 2.55
C ASN A 58 6.99 4.59 1.54
N SER A 59 7.60 4.82 0.37
CA SER A 59 7.62 3.83 -0.71
C SER A 59 8.42 2.58 -0.33
N PHE A 60 9.43 2.72 0.50
CA PHE A 60 10.21 1.58 0.97
C PHE A 60 9.34 0.64 1.82
N LEU A 61 8.55 1.20 2.72
CA LEU A 61 7.64 0.41 3.55
C LEU A 61 6.49 -0.17 2.71
N MET A 62 5.96 0.63 1.79
CA MET A 62 4.85 0.21 0.93
C MET A 62 5.23 -0.96 0.02
N ASN A 63 6.53 -1.11 -0.29
CA ASN A 63 7.05 -2.23 -1.07
C ASN A 63 6.65 -3.58 -0.46
N TYR A 64 6.50 -3.66 0.86
CA TYR A 64 6.12 -4.90 1.51
C TYR A 64 4.70 -5.35 1.15
N LEU A 65 3.82 -4.43 0.77
CA LEU A 65 2.48 -4.79 0.33
C LEU A 65 2.53 -5.65 -0.94
N GLY A 66 3.37 -5.28 -1.89
CA GLY A 66 3.55 -6.09 -3.09
C GLY A 66 4.33 -7.37 -2.83
N ARG A 67 5.35 -7.27 -1.98
CA ARG A 67 6.22 -8.40 -1.68
C ARG A 67 5.48 -9.56 -1.01
N PHE A 68 4.55 -9.24 -0.12
CA PHE A 68 3.75 -10.24 0.59
C PHE A 68 2.38 -10.44 -0.02
N GLU A 69 2.13 -9.85 -1.19
CA GLU A 69 0.93 -10.07 -1.99
C GLU A 69 -0.36 -9.77 -1.21
N VAL A 70 -0.37 -8.68 -0.46
CA VAL A 70 -1.56 -8.25 0.25
C VAL A 70 -2.39 -7.31 -0.63
N CYS A 71 -3.69 -7.20 -0.36
CA CYS A 71 -4.61 -6.30 -1.06
C CYS A 71 -4.62 -6.52 -2.58
N GLY A 72 -4.45 -7.75 -3.02
CA GLY A 72 -4.48 -8.10 -4.44
C GLY A 72 -3.22 -7.72 -5.21
N LEU A 73 -2.18 -7.28 -4.52
CA LEU A 73 -0.92 -6.90 -5.15
C LEU A 73 0.00 -8.10 -5.31
N ASN A 74 0.92 -7.99 -6.24
CA ASN A 74 2.12 -8.82 -6.31
C ASN A 74 3.27 -7.92 -6.75
N GLY A 75 4.47 -8.47 -6.84
CA GLY A 75 5.64 -7.66 -7.18
C GLY A 75 5.51 -6.96 -8.52
N GLN A 76 4.95 -7.64 -9.51
CA GLN A 76 4.78 -7.06 -10.85
C GLN A 76 3.74 -5.94 -10.86
N ILE A 77 2.58 -6.18 -10.26
CA ILE A 77 1.51 -5.18 -10.21
C ILE A 77 1.98 -3.96 -9.42
N TYR A 78 2.66 -4.17 -8.31
CA TYR A 78 3.21 -3.09 -7.52
C TYR A 78 4.16 -2.22 -8.34
N ASN A 79 5.09 -2.86 -9.06
CA ASN A 79 6.05 -2.13 -9.88
C ASN A 79 5.38 -1.35 -11.00
N GLU A 80 4.40 -1.95 -11.67
CA GLU A 80 3.66 -1.28 -12.73
C GLU A 80 2.98 0.00 -12.22
N ARG A 81 2.31 -0.11 -11.08
CA ARG A 81 1.59 1.03 -10.51
C ARG A 81 2.54 2.12 -10.02
N MET A 82 3.67 1.74 -9.43
CA MET A 82 4.66 2.71 -8.97
C MET A 82 5.36 3.39 -10.13
N CYS A 83 5.65 2.68 -11.20
CA CYS A 83 6.26 3.28 -12.39
C CYS A 83 5.33 4.33 -13.02
N ALA A 84 4.04 4.05 -13.08
CA ALA A 84 3.07 5.00 -13.61
C ALA A 84 3.06 6.30 -12.80
N VAL A 85 3.12 6.20 -11.48
CA VAL A 85 3.15 7.37 -10.60
C VAL A 85 4.43 8.17 -10.79
N ARG A 86 5.56 7.50 -10.89
CA ARG A 86 6.85 8.17 -11.06
C ARG A 86 6.91 8.93 -12.38
N VAL A 87 6.33 8.38 -13.43
CA VAL A 87 6.24 9.06 -14.72
C VAL A 87 5.44 10.35 -14.58
N ASP A 88 4.27 10.27 -13.94
CA ASP A 88 3.43 11.45 -13.71
C ASP A 88 4.15 12.50 -12.88
N GLU A 89 4.83 12.06 -11.82
CA GLU A 89 5.48 12.97 -10.89
C GLU A 89 6.63 13.74 -11.54
N ILE A 90 7.39 13.07 -12.38
CA ILE A 90 8.49 13.71 -13.09
C ILE A 90 7.98 14.60 -14.21
N GLY A 91 6.74 14.40 -14.63
CA GLY A 91 6.15 15.14 -15.74
C GLY A 91 6.77 14.76 -17.08
N ASN A 92 7.37 13.61 -17.14
CA ASN A 92 8.07 13.12 -18.30
C ASN A 92 7.57 11.70 -18.60
N PRO A 93 6.77 11.53 -19.64
CA PRO A 93 6.27 10.22 -20.01
C PRO A 93 7.41 9.41 -20.63
N VAL A 94 8.29 8.97 -19.80
CA VAL A 94 9.38 8.16 -20.28
C VAL A 94 8.80 6.86 -20.76
N GLY A 95 8.74 6.79 -22.01
CA GLY A 95 8.35 5.54 -22.62
C GLY A 95 9.38 4.51 -22.24
#